data_7f5a5af53d1ed8b55df1ccfb8fe302d2
#
_entry.id   7f5a5af53d1ed8b55df1ccfb8fe302d2
#
_cell.length_a   1.000
_cell.length_b   1.000
_cell.length_c   1.000
_cell.angle_alpha   90.00
_cell.angle_beta   90.00
_cell.angle_gamma   90.00
#
_symmetry.space_group_name_H-M   'P 1'
#
loop_
_entity.id
_entity.type
_entity.pdbx_description
1 polymer ?
#
loop_
_entity_poly.entity_id
_entity_poly.type
_entity_poly.pdbx_seq_one_letter_code
_entity_poly.pdbx_strand_id
1 'polypeptide(L)'
;CEVESREFKTITGTYKGKRITVVSTGIGCDNIDIVMNELDALANIDFETREEKEQFRQLELVRIGTCGGLQPNTPVGTFVCSQKSIGFDGLLNFYAGRNAVCDLAFERTFLNHMGWSGNMCAPAPYVIDASEELIDRVAKDDMVRGVTIAAGGFFGPQGRCLLYTSPSPRDRQ
;
A
#
# COMPACT_ATOMS: atom_id res chain seq x y z
N CYS A 1 15.50 8.45 -18.98
CA CYS A 1 16.48 8.29 -17.90
C CYS A 1 16.15 7.02 -17.13
N GLU A 2 17.17 6.24 -16.81
CA GLU A 2 17.07 5.01 -16.01
C GLU A 2 18.12 5.09 -14.91
N VAL A 3 17.70 4.79 -13.68
CA VAL A 3 18.57 4.78 -12.50
C VAL A 3 18.25 3.53 -11.68
N GLU A 4 19.26 2.84 -11.21
CA GLU A 4 19.13 1.68 -10.34
C GLU A 4 20.02 1.86 -9.12
N SER A 5 19.47 1.66 -7.93
CA SER A 5 20.17 1.74 -6.66
C SER A 5 19.50 0.81 -5.66
N ARG A 6 20.27 -0.10 -5.07
CA ARG A 6 19.77 -1.15 -4.19
C ARG A 6 18.66 -1.96 -4.89
N GLU A 7 17.51 -2.14 -4.23
CA GLU A 7 16.32 -2.83 -4.77
C GLU A 7 15.42 -1.92 -5.63
N PHE A 8 15.74 -0.62 -5.73
CA PHE A 8 14.93 0.35 -6.45
C PHE A 8 15.44 0.56 -7.86
N LYS A 9 14.55 0.45 -8.83
CA LYS A 9 14.79 0.80 -10.21
C LYS A 9 13.80 1.85 -10.66
N THR A 10 14.31 2.96 -11.18
CA THR A 10 13.51 4.10 -11.61
C THR A 10 13.71 4.35 -13.10
N ILE A 11 12.63 4.41 -13.83
CA ILE A 11 12.61 4.74 -15.25
C ILE A 11 11.71 5.96 -15.47
N THR A 12 12.26 7.03 -16.02
CA THR A 12 11.50 8.22 -16.43
C THR A 12 11.53 8.37 -17.93
N GLY A 13 10.37 8.52 -18.53
CA GLY A 13 10.21 8.67 -19.96
C GLY A 13 8.89 9.32 -20.34
N THR A 14 8.58 9.26 -21.63
CA THR A 14 7.34 9.78 -22.20
C THR A 14 6.55 8.64 -22.83
N TYR A 15 5.28 8.53 -22.47
CA TYR A 15 4.36 7.59 -23.07
C TYR A 15 3.10 8.34 -23.57
N LYS A 16 2.78 8.20 -24.85
CA LYS A 16 1.66 8.93 -25.50
C LYS A 16 1.65 10.42 -25.20
N GLY A 17 2.82 11.08 -25.27
CA GLY A 17 2.98 12.52 -25.03
C GLY A 17 2.96 12.95 -23.55
N LYS A 18 2.72 12.04 -22.61
CA LYS A 18 2.73 12.30 -21.17
C LYS A 18 4.02 11.82 -20.53
N ARG A 19 4.62 12.65 -19.67
CA ARG A 19 5.79 12.27 -18.89
C ARG A 19 5.36 11.35 -17.74
N ILE A 20 6.02 10.20 -17.63
CA ILE A 20 5.72 9.20 -16.62
C ILE A 20 7.02 8.74 -15.98
N THR A 21 7.00 8.54 -14.68
CA THR A 21 8.06 7.87 -13.93
C THR A 21 7.51 6.57 -13.34
N VAL A 22 8.25 5.48 -13.54
CA VAL A 22 7.95 4.17 -12.96
C VAL A 22 9.06 3.82 -11.99
N VAL A 23 8.69 3.46 -10.76
CA VAL A 23 9.63 3.07 -9.71
C VAL A 23 9.30 1.65 -9.25
N SER A 24 10.28 0.75 -9.27
CA SER A 24 10.17 -0.55 -8.60
C SER A 24 10.38 -0.35 -7.11
N THR A 25 9.40 -0.73 -6.30
CA THR A 25 9.45 -0.53 -4.84
C THR A 25 9.91 -1.77 -4.07
N GLY A 26 10.17 -2.90 -4.75
CA GLY A 26 10.45 -4.15 -4.05
C GLY A 26 9.25 -4.68 -3.26
N ILE A 27 9.50 -5.41 -2.19
CA ILE A 27 8.50 -6.08 -1.36
C ILE A 27 8.45 -5.43 0.02
N GLY A 28 7.22 -5.23 0.53
CA GLY A 28 6.99 -4.80 1.90
C GLY A 28 6.58 -3.34 2.03
N CYS A 29 5.98 -3.01 3.19
CA CYS A 29 5.52 -1.66 3.50
C CYS A 29 6.69 -0.71 3.78
N ASP A 30 7.81 -1.21 4.32
CA ASP A 30 9.00 -0.43 4.62
C ASP A 30 9.59 0.23 3.37
N ASN A 31 9.65 -0.53 2.26
CA ASN A 31 10.12 0.01 0.98
C ASN A 31 9.16 1.07 0.40
N ILE A 32 7.86 0.90 0.61
CA ILE A 32 6.87 1.89 0.20
C ILE A 32 7.06 3.18 0.98
N ASP A 33 7.30 3.08 2.28
CA ASP A 33 7.56 4.22 3.16
C ASP A 33 8.77 5.04 2.68
N ILE A 34 9.89 4.37 2.38
CA ILE A 34 11.08 4.99 1.83
C ILE A 34 10.76 5.72 0.52
N VAL A 35 10.14 5.03 -0.43
CA VAL A 35 9.85 5.59 -1.77
C VAL A 35 8.93 6.79 -1.68
N MET A 36 7.88 6.74 -0.85
CA MET A 36 6.92 7.83 -0.72
C MET A 36 7.57 9.08 -0.14
N ASN A 37 8.33 8.94 0.94
CA ASN A 37 9.01 10.06 1.58
C ASN A 37 10.11 10.65 0.69
N GLU A 38 10.88 9.82 -0.02
CA GLU A 38 11.93 10.31 -0.93
C GLU A 38 11.35 11.01 -2.17
N LEU A 39 10.24 10.50 -2.72
CA LEU A 39 9.57 11.17 -3.85
C LEU A 39 8.97 12.51 -3.43
N ASP A 40 8.38 12.59 -2.24
CA ASP A 40 7.87 13.85 -1.71
C ASP A 40 9.01 14.86 -1.47
N ALA A 41 10.11 14.42 -0.86
CA ALA A 41 11.29 15.25 -0.67
C ALA A 41 11.86 15.78 -1.99
N LEU A 42 11.99 14.93 -3.01
CA LEU A 42 12.43 15.35 -4.35
C LEU A 42 11.50 16.40 -4.97
N ALA A 43 10.20 16.28 -4.73
CA ALA A 43 9.22 17.21 -5.27
C ALA A 43 9.21 18.55 -4.52
N ASN A 44 9.32 18.52 -3.19
CA ASN A 44 8.91 19.62 -2.31
C ASN A 44 10.01 20.20 -1.42
N ILE A 45 11.20 19.56 -1.34
CA ILE A 45 12.34 20.09 -0.57
C ILE A 45 13.40 20.65 -1.50
N ASP A 46 13.92 21.82 -1.17
CA ASP A 46 15.14 22.35 -1.74
C ASP A 46 16.35 21.74 -1.01
N PHE A 47 17.16 20.97 -1.73
CA PHE A 47 18.28 20.24 -1.13
C PHE A 47 19.49 21.14 -0.81
N GLU A 48 19.56 22.35 -1.35
CA GLU A 48 20.64 23.30 -1.02
C GLU A 48 20.35 24.00 0.31
N THR A 49 19.12 24.50 0.47
CA THR A 49 18.67 25.19 1.68
C THR A 49 18.15 24.24 2.75
N ARG A 50 17.70 23.04 2.37
CA ARG A 50 16.99 22.03 3.19
C ARG A 50 15.68 22.55 3.76
N GLU A 51 15.03 23.44 3.04
CA GLU A 51 13.73 24.01 3.38
C GLU A 51 12.67 23.53 2.39
N GLU A 52 11.41 23.66 2.76
CA GLU A 52 10.29 23.41 1.87
C GLU A 52 10.30 24.45 0.73
N LYS A 53 10.04 23.99 -0.50
CA LYS A 53 9.90 24.87 -1.65
C LYS A 53 8.66 25.75 -1.49
N GLU A 54 8.74 27.01 -1.89
CA GLU A 54 7.59 27.91 -1.88
C GLU A 54 6.40 27.37 -2.70
N GLN A 55 6.68 26.64 -3.76
CA GLN A 55 5.67 26.02 -4.62
C GLN A 55 5.54 24.54 -4.31
N PHE A 56 4.53 24.18 -3.53
CA PHE A 56 4.19 22.79 -3.24
C PHE A 56 3.70 22.07 -4.48
N ARG A 57 4.22 20.86 -4.71
CA ARG A 57 3.84 19.98 -5.81
C ARG A 57 3.16 18.74 -5.29
N GLN A 58 1.87 18.60 -5.57
CA GLN A 58 1.13 17.37 -5.30
C GLN A 58 1.51 16.28 -6.31
N LEU A 59 1.84 15.09 -5.82
CA LEU A 59 2.15 13.92 -6.63
C LEU A 59 0.92 13.04 -6.81
N GLU A 60 0.71 12.59 -8.04
CA GLU A 60 -0.28 11.53 -8.35
C GLU A 60 0.46 10.19 -8.43
N LEU A 61 0.08 9.25 -7.59
CA LEU A 61 0.74 7.95 -7.47
C LEU A 61 -0.26 6.81 -7.70
N VAL A 62 0.11 5.90 -8.59
CA VAL A 62 -0.65 4.68 -8.85
C VAL A 62 0.25 3.48 -8.56
N ARG A 63 -0.11 2.70 -7.55
CA ARG A 63 0.61 1.47 -7.22
C ARG A 63 0.04 0.30 -7.98
N ILE A 64 0.91 -0.41 -8.70
CA ILE A 64 0.58 -1.65 -9.40
C ILE A 64 1.29 -2.81 -8.68
N GLY A 65 0.56 -3.86 -8.35
CA GLY A 65 1.12 -5.01 -7.66
C GLY A 65 0.23 -6.25 -7.84
N THR A 66 0.56 -7.30 -7.12
CA THR A 66 -0.22 -8.55 -7.09
C THR A 66 -0.85 -8.73 -5.72
N CYS A 67 -2.02 -9.34 -5.67
CA CYS A 67 -2.73 -9.68 -4.44
C CYS A 67 -3.36 -11.08 -4.54
N GLY A 68 -3.70 -11.68 -3.41
CA GLY A 68 -4.52 -12.89 -3.36
C GLY A 68 -6.01 -12.51 -3.36
N GLY A 69 -6.80 -13.13 -4.22
CA GLY A 69 -8.25 -12.99 -4.19
C GLY A 69 -8.83 -13.68 -2.95
N LEU A 70 -9.65 -12.96 -2.18
CA LEU A 70 -10.32 -13.47 -0.97
C LEU A 70 -11.80 -13.80 -1.23
N GLN A 71 -12.31 -13.47 -2.42
CA GLN A 71 -13.71 -13.64 -2.76
C GLN A 71 -13.87 -14.55 -4.00
N PRO A 72 -14.98 -15.29 -4.13
CA PRO A 72 -15.21 -16.16 -5.28
C PRO A 72 -15.20 -15.43 -6.62
N ASN A 73 -15.55 -14.15 -6.65
CA ASN A 73 -15.57 -13.32 -7.85
C ASN A 73 -14.20 -12.71 -8.21
N THR A 74 -13.14 -13.10 -7.52
CA THR A 74 -11.76 -12.66 -7.80
C THR A 74 -10.85 -13.86 -8.08
N PRO A 75 -11.13 -14.67 -9.14
CA PRO A 75 -10.24 -15.74 -9.55
C PRO A 75 -8.89 -15.23 -10.03
N VAL A 76 -7.93 -16.14 -10.20
CA VAL A 76 -6.59 -15.81 -10.73
C VAL A 76 -6.72 -15.13 -12.10
N GLY A 77 -5.98 -14.01 -12.27
CA GLY A 77 -6.03 -13.20 -13.49
C GLY A 77 -7.03 -12.03 -13.43
N THR A 78 -7.82 -11.91 -12.37
CA THR A 78 -8.70 -10.76 -12.18
C THR A 78 -7.91 -9.50 -11.89
N PHE A 79 -8.21 -8.41 -12.60
CA PHE A 79 -7.73 -7.07 -12.25
C PHE A 79 -8.61 -6.47 -11.14
N VAL A 80 -7.97 -6.03 -10.06
CA VAL A 80 -8.67 -5.41 -8.93
C VAL A 80 -8.22 -3.96 -8.81
N CYS A 81 -9.19 -3.04 -8.77
CA CYS A 81 -8.97 -1.64 -8.43
C CYS A 81 -9.37 -1.41 -6.97
N SER A 82 -8.39 -1.08 -6.13
CA SER A 82 -8.62 -0.84 -4.71
C SER A 82 -9.32 0.51 -4.51
N GLN A 83 -10.52 0.50 -3.94
CA GLN A 83 -11.24 1.71 -3.53
C GLN A 83 -10.90 2.08 -2.08
N LYS A 84 -10.59 1.08 -1.28
CA LYS A 84 -10.27 1.22 0.15
C LYS A 84 -9.18 0.22 0.51
N SER A 85 -8.26 0.63 1.35
CA SER A 85 -7.16 -0.22 1.84
C SER A 85 -7.18 -0.31 3.35
N ILE A 86 -7.00 -1.52 3.87
CA ILE A 86 -6.87 -1.80 5.30
C ILE A 86 -5.43 -2.21 5.55
N GLY A 87 -4.70 -1.46 6.37
CA GLY A 87 -3.32 -1.75 6.73
C GLY A 87 -3.21 -2.37 8.11
N PHE A 88 -2.58 -3.55 8.19
CA PHE A 88 -2.24 -4.25 9.43
C PHE A 88 -0.74 -4.17 9.78
N ASP A 89 0.02 -3.41 8.99
CA ASP A 89 1.45 -3.21 9.22
C ASP A 89 1.75 -2.20 10.33
N GLY A 90 0.78 -1.35 10.67
CA GLY A 90 0.91 -0.33 11.71
C GLY A 90 1.70 0.91 11.27
N LEU A 91 2.19 0.96 10.02
CA LEU A 91 3.08 2.01 9.53
C LEU A 91 2.51 3.41 9.72
N LEU A 92 1.26 3.62 9.32
CA LEU A 92 0.63 4.93 9.36
C LEU A 92 0.45 5.47 10.80
N ASN A 93 0.49 4.61 11.82
CA ASN A 93 0.39 5.04 13.22
C ASN A 93 1.61 5.84 13.69
N PHE A 94 2.72 5.81 12.96
CA PHE A 94 3.91 6.63 13.23
C PHE A 94 3.85 8.04 12.64
N TYR A 95 2.82 8.34 11.83
CA TYR A 95 2.67 9.62 11.17
C TYR A 95 1.66 10.53 11.87
N ALA A 96 2.03 11.79 12.08
CA ALA A 96 1.11 12.81 12.57
C ALA A 96 -0.06 13.02 11.58
N GLY A 97 -1.23 13.36 12.11
CA GLY A 97 -2.41 13.60 11.26
C GLY A 97 -3.11 12.34 10.73
N ARG A 98 -2.66 11.15 11.12
CA ARG A 98 -3.25 9.86 10.71
C ARG A 98 -4.79 9.88 10.80
N ASN A 99 -5.35 10.36 11.89
CA ASN A 99 -6.80 10.36 12.11
C ASN A 99 -7.58 11.33 11.19
N ALA A 100 -6.91 12.28 10.56
CA ALA A 100 -7.55 13.20 9.62
C ALA A 100 -7.79 12.55 8.23
N VAL A 101 -7.02 11.50 7.91
CA VAL A 101 -7.08 10.83 6.59
C VAL A 101 -7.68 9.43 6.67
N CYS A 102 -7.84 8.85 7.87
CA CYS A 102 -8.38 7.50 8.05
C CYS A 102 -9.90 7.49 8.22
N ASP A 103 -10.53 6.44 7.70
CA ASP A 103 -11.93 6.12 7.98
C ASP A 103 -12.09 5.47 9.36
N LEU A 104 -12.15 6.31 10.39
CA LEU A 104 -12.24 5.88 11.79
C LEU A 104 -13.53 5.12 12.11
N ALA A 105 -14.59 5.36 11.36
CA ALA A 105 -15.86 4.65 11.54
C ALA A 105 -15.75 3.21 11.06
N PHE A 106 -15.14 3.01 9.90
CA PHE A 106 -14.87 1.68 9.37
C PHE A 106 -13.89 0.91 10.25
N GLU A 107 -12.82 1.54 10.74
CA GLU A 107 -11.87 0.93 11.66
C GLU A 107 -12.56 0.38 12.91
N ARG A 108 -13.43 1.16 13.54
CA ARG A 108 -14.20 0.71 14.71
C ARG A 108 -15.12 -0.44 14.39
N THR A 109 -15.83 -0.37 13.28
CA THR A 109 -16.73 -1.44 12.83
C THR A 109 -15.95 -2.73 12.58
N PHE A 110 -14.82 -2.62 11.91
CA PHE A 110 -13.94 -3.76 11.63
C PHE A 110 -13.41 -4.40 12.91
N LEU A 111 -12.87 -3.62 13.85
CA LEU A 111 -12.38 -4.10 15.15
C LEU A 111 -13.46 -4.81 15.96
N ASN A 112 -14.66 -4.24 16.01
CA ASN A 112 -15.80 -4.83 16.69
C ASN A 112 -16.22 -6.17 16.06
N HIS A 113 -16.22 -6.25 14.72
CA HIS A 113 -16.56 -7.48 13.99
C HIS A 113 -15.52 -8.58 14.23
N MET A 114 -14.23 -8.23 14.21
CA MET A 114 -13.15 -9.19 14.41
C MET A 114 -13.10 -9.75 15.84
N GLY A 115 -13.65 -9.03 16.81
CA GLY A 115 -13.67 -9.46 18.20
C GLY A 115 -12.28 -9.76 18.76
N TRP A 116 -11.25 -9.09 18.27
CA TRP A 116 -9.88 -9.31 18.72
C TRP A 116 -9.74 -8.95 20.19
N SER A 117 -9.59 -9.97 21.02
CA SER A 117 -9.41 -9.84 22.46
C SER A 117 -8.33 -10.82 22.95
N GLY A 118 -7.75 -10.53 24.09
CA GLY A 118 -6.73 -11.39 24.71
C GLY A 118 -5.34 -11.20 24.12
N ASN A 119 -4.61 -12.30 23.92
CA ASN A 119 -3.19 -12.29 23.52
C ASN A 119 -2.94 -12.01 22.03
N MET A 120 -3.96 -11.71 21.26
CA MET A 120 -3.80 -11.28 19.86
C MET A 120 -3.32 -9.83 19.83
N CYS A 121 -2.02 -9.63 19.92
CA CYS A 121 -1.38 -8.34 19.71
C CYS A 121 -1.26 -8.03 18.20
N ALA A 122 -2.39 -8.00 17.49
CA ALA A 122 -2.38 -7.44 16.14
C ALA A 122 -2.31 -5.91 16.23
N PRO A 123 -1.52 -5.24 15.41
CA PRO A 123 -1.53 -3.79 15.35
C PRO A 123 -2.94 -3.32 14.99
N ALA A 124 -3.39 -2.22 15.60
CA ALA A 124 -4.66 -1.62 15.23
C ALA A 124 -4.65 -1.30 13.72
N PRO A 125 -5.66 -1.75 12.95
CA PRO A 125 -5.72 -1.47 11.53
C PRO A 125 -5.91 0.02 11.30
N TYR A 126 -5.40 0.49 10.18
CA TYR A 126 -5.82 1.77 9.62
C TYR A 126 -6.54 1.55 8.30
N VAL A 127 -7.51 2.40 8.00
CA VAL A 127 -8.34 2.29 6.81
C VAL A 127 -8.30 3.59 6.03
N ILE A 128 -7.90 3.52 4.76
CA ILE A 128 -7.72 4.67 3.87
C ILE A 128 -8.54 4.47 2.61
N ASP A 129 -9.23 5.52 2.19
CA ASP A 129 -9.86 5.58 0.88
C ASP A 129 -8.86 5.95 -0.20
N ALA A 130 -8.96 5.32 -1.36
CA ALA A 130 -8.21 5.74 -2.53
C ALA A 130 -8.84 7.01 -3.14
N SER A 131 -8.06 7.76 -3.91
CA SER A 131 -8.57 8.94 -4.63
C SER A 131 -9.62 8.51 -5.66
N GLU A 132 -10.86 8.99 -5.52
CA GLU A 132 -11.94 8.71 -6.46
C GLU A 132 -11.59 9.20 -7.87
N GLU A 133 -10.97 10.38 -7.98
CA GLU A 133 -10.52 10.92 -9.26
C GLU A 133 -9.52 9.98 -9.97
N LEU A 134 -8.55 9.42 -9.23
CA LEU A 134 -7.59 8.48 -9.79
C LEU A 134 -8.25 7.15 -10.15
N ILE A 135 -9.20 6.68 -9.33
CA ILE A 135 -9.98 5.47 -9.62
C ILE A 135 -10.71 5.63 -10.95
N ASP A 136 -11.42 6.73 -11.15
CA ASP A 136 -12.19 6.96 -12.38
C ASP A 136 -11.31 7.10 -13.63
N ARG A 137 -10.09 7.58 -13.47
CA ARG A 137 -9.10 7.65 -14.56
C ARG A 137 -8.45 6.31 -14.89
N VAL A 138 -8.28 5.43 -13.92
CA VAL A 138 -7.50 4.19 -14.03
C VAL A 138 -8.37 2.96 -14.19
N ALA A 139 -9.46 2.86 -13.41
CA ALA A 139 -10.33 1.70 -13.42
C ALA A 139 -11.03 1.52 -14.77
N LYS A 140 -11.06 0.28 -15.26
CA LYS A 140 -11.76 -0.14 -16.47
C LYS A 140 -12.95 -1.01 -16.10
N ASP A 141 -13.85 -1.22 -17.05
CA ASP A 141 -15.07 -2.01 -16.85
C ASP A 141 -14.81 -3.49 -16.54
N ASP A 142 -13.64 -3.99 -16.92
CA ASP A 142 -13.18 -5.35 -16.66
C ASP A 142 -12.48 -5.52 -15.29
N MET A 143 -12.33 -4.43 -14.51
CA MET A 143 -11.73 -4.46 -13.18
C MET A 143 -12.77 -4.60 -12.08
N VAL A 144 -12.50 -5.47 -11.11
CA VAL A 144 -13.29 -5.55 -9.88
C VAL A 144 -12.88 -4.42 -8.94
N ARG A 145 -13.83 -3.59 -8.55
CA ARG A 145 -13.62 -2.57 -7.52
C ARG A 145 -13.84 -3.19 -6.13
N GLY A 146 -12.94 -2.93 -5.18
CA GLY A 146 -13.06 -3.54 -3.88
C GLY A 146 -12.09 -3.03 -2.83
N VAL A 147 -12.05 -3.75 -1.71
CA VAL A 147 -11.19 -3.45 -0.57
C VAL A 147 -9.98 -4.36 -0.62
N THR A 148 -8.79 -3.79 -0.41
CA THR A 148 -7.55 -4.56 -0.29
C THR A 148 -7.02 -4.52 1.15
N ILE A 149 -6.35 -5.59 1.55
CA ILE A 149 -5.73 -5.71 2.87
C ILE A 149 -4.22 -5.83 2.67
N ALA A 150 -3.46 -5.05 3.43
CA ALA A 150 -2.01 -5.11 3.50
C ALA A 150 -1.57 -5.52 4.90
N ALA A 151 -0.53 -6.34 4.99
CA ALA A 151 0.02 -6.77 6.27
C ALA A 151 1.54 -6.82 6.20
N GLY A 152 2.19 -6.55 7.31
CA GLY A 152 3.66 -6.50 7.47
C GLY A 152 4.35 -7.87 7.41
N GLY A 153 3.81 -8.82 6.66
CA GLY A 153 4.41 -10.13 6.47
C GLY A 153 3.62 -10.97 5.48
N PHE A 154 4.32 -11.90 4.82
CA PHE A 154 3.75 -12.64 3.70
C PHE A 154 2.97 -13.89 4.13
N PHE A 155 3.44 -14.60 5.14
CA PHE A 155 2.84 -15.87 5.56
C PHE A 155 1.86 -15.70 6.72
N GLY A 156 2.34 -15.64 7.96
CA GLY A 156 1.50 -15.55 9.14
C GLY A 156 0.55 -14.35 9.13
N PRO A 157 1.03 -13.10 8.93
CA PRO A 157 0.18 -11.93 8.95
C PRO A 157 -0.87 -11.89 7.84
N GLN A 158 -0.65 -12.58 6.71
CA GLN A 158 -1.62 -12.69 5.62
C GLN A 158 -2.45 -13.97 5.67
N GLY A 159 -2.32 -14.77 6.72
CA GLY A 159 -3.03 -16.04 6.84
C GLY A 159 -2.66 -17.07 5.75
N ARG A 160 -1.54 -16.90 5.08
CA ARG A 160 -1.04 -17.85 4.08
C ARG A 160 -0.49 -19.05 4.81
N CYS A 161 -1.29 -20.09 4.88
CA CYS A 161 -0.98 -21.27 5.65
C CYS A 161 0.07 -22.14 4.96
N LEU A 162 1.24 -22.23 5.56
CA LEU A 162 2.20 -23.29 5.24
C LEU A 162 1.82 -24.64 5.88
N LEU A 163 0.80 -24.66 6.72
CA LEU A 163 0.38 -25.86 7.44
C LEU A 163 -0.08 -27.00 6.55
N TYR A 164 -0.55 -26.71 5.34
CA TYR A 164 -0.96 -27.74 4.38
C TYR A 164 0.19 -28.26 3.52
N THR A 165 1.32 -27.55 3.47
CA THR A 165 2.45 -27.91 2.61
C THR A 165 3.76 -28.13 3.36
N SER A 166 3.91 -27.55 4.56
CA SER A 166 5.06 -27.74 5.43
C SER A 166 4.69 -27.31 6.83
N PRO A 167 5.10 -28.06 7.88
CA PRO A 167 4.91 -27.60 9.25
C PRO A 167 5.65 -26.27 9.46
N SER A 168 5.01 -25.37 10.20
CA SER A 168 5.62 -24.10 10.56
C SER A 168 6.94 -24.32 11.31
N PRO A 169 7.88 -23.37 11.29
CA PRO A 169 9.09 -23.49 12.13
C PRO A 169 8.80 -23.69 13.61
N ARG A 170 7.60 -23.27 14.10
CA ARG A 170 7.14 -23.52 15.47
C ARG A 170 6.72 -24.97 15.71
N ASP A 171 6.28 -25.66 14.68
CA ASP A 171 5.86 -27.07 14.78
C ASP A 171 7.04 -28.04 14.66
N ARG A 172 8.26 -27.50 14.47
CA ARG A 172 9.50 -28.27 14.39
C ARG A 172 10.34 -28.19 15.67
N GLN A 173 9.87 -27.50 16.69
CA GLN A 173 10.42 -27.46 18.02
C GLN A 173 9.61 -28.39 18.91
#